data_af31b9a7f33dba36caff34ad0ae92a8a
#
_entry.id   af31b9a7f33dba36caff34ad0ae92a8a
#
_cell.length_a   1.000
_cell.length_b   1.000
_cell.length_c   1.000
_cell.angle_alpha   90.00
_cell.angle_beta   90.00
_cell.angle_gamma   90.00
#
_symmetry.space_group_name_H-M   'P 1'
#
loop_
_entity.id
_entity.type
_entity.pdbx_description
1 polymer ?
#
loop_
_entity_poly.entity_id
_entity_poly.type
_entity_poly.pdbx_seq_one_letter_code
_entity_poly.pdbx_strand_id
1 'polypeptide(L)'
;MTKARIQQRVTLSTDTHASLESIRKISLLGSEGDASAIRDLAKSIDVSTVNSALRLSLDSITVSHLTKDGPAVIKGCIRVMKVVATENSKHTPSLNHECVYVCFRLLVITLNLCTLKRCGKLGKVLTTYTIRPDANIHAAISVALSGVIKNHVNPFAKGLESDSIDVFGWSFSSGLDRQTPLVTPTDVLMLLKLLWDLRKSYLQAMLSTSPPALSGLLFLFVRSLSQQHSPIVPDRELLKCKLYELGLRYLLIGEEDRNQHEVVGDILGRVSPDDHLWRQSSKYVDAEDSRCILKAYIDLIYKTKHNRTEFTMENLYFLLCFIVLSVESHAQGLLSSVIRSTLDYTWDLVLSLEGQKGIGPAVSIGGIFRSLTIILDPTNDRPYRLTRSTLKDVMEVMHQQDLVNLVAVVITKLKPGPSWPLSEDSTSTLQSLMAFFYSLSKVFPADQLKECFQDYVLDWWKFTQYIHITTYGFMVSHAGMNAYRDHYGRCNEVCIALCACVATADARQKFHTTIFTKGANAGVQTVMGIGGIAMIVVKQSIGRSIGSTENCAVIQASTLP
;
A
#
# COMPACT_ATOMS: atom_id res chain seq x y z
N MET A 1 32.78 -35.26 -20.33
CA MET A 1 32.27 -34.24 -19.40
C MET A 1 33.30 -33.19 -18.94
N THR A 2 34.58 -33.49 -18.88
CA THR A 2 35.63 -32.59 -18.37
C THR A 2 36.00 -31.44 -19.32
N LYS A 3 36.00 -31.64 -20.66
CA LYS A 3 36.37 -30.57 -21.62
C LYS A 3 35.30 -29.46 -21.74
N ALA A 4 34.04 -29.79 -21.65
CA ALA A 4 32.95 -28.78 -21.67
C ALA A 4 32.96 -27.88 -20.42
N ARG A 5 33.29 -28.43 -19.23
CA ARG A 5 33.45 -27.64 -17.99
C ARG A 5 34.69 -26.72 -18.03
N ILE A 6 35.76 -27.13 -18.68
CA ILE A 6 36.99 -26.31 -18.82
C ILE A 6 36.76 -25.17 -19.82
N GLN A 7 36.06 -25.39 -20.93
CA GLN A 7 35.64 -24.34 -21.88
C GLN A 7 34.69 -23.33 -21.27
N GLN A 8 33.72 -23.79 -20.46
CA GLN A 8 32.81 -22.93 -19.74
C GLN A 8 33.51 -22.07 -18.66
N ARG A 9 34.57 -22.58 -18.00
CA ARG A 9 35.41 -21.81 -17.07
C ARG A 9 36.29 -20.78 -17.77
N VAL A 10 36.79 -21.05 -18.96
CA VAL A 10 37.60 -20.10 -19.73
C VAL A 10 36.75 -18.96 -20.29
N THR A 11 35.54 -19.23 -20.77
CA THR A 11 34.61 -18.17 -21.22
C THR A 11 34.08 -17.32 -20.04
N LEU A 12 33.84 -17.92 -18.87
CA LEU A 12 33.54 -17.17 -17.65
C LEU A 12 34.69 -16.23 -17.23
N SER A 13 35.93 -16.61 -17.45
CA SER A 13 37.10 -15.80 -17.11
C SER A 13 37.24 -14.53 -17.98
N THR A 14 36.96 -14.58 -19.27
CA THR A 14 37.00 -13.41 -20.16
C THR A 14 35.87 -12.43 -19.91
N ASP A 15 34.66 -12.91 -19.71
CA ASP A 15 33.49 -12.10 -19.35
C ASP A 15 33.65 -11.46 -17.96
N THR A 16 34.27 -12.16 -17.02
CA THR A 16 34.54 -11.63 -15.68
C THR A 16 35.58 -10.51 -15.74
N HIS A 17 36.61 -10.63 -16.57
CA HIS A 17 37.62 -9.57 -16.73
C HIS A 17 37.01 -8.29 -17.32
N ALA A 18 36.19 -8.40 -18.35
CA ALA A 18 35.48 -7.25 -18.92
C ALA A 18 34.54 -6.59 -17.90
N SER A 19 33.84 -7.39 -17.07
CA SER A 19 32.98 -6.90 -16.00
C SER A 19 33.78 -6.18 -14.90
N LEU A 20 34.94 -6.67 -14.53
CA LEU A 20 35.83 -6.02 -13.57
C LEU A 20 36.42 -4.70 -14.12
N GLU A 21 36.72 -4.62 -15.40
CA GLU A 21 37.16 -3.38 -16.03
C GLU A 21 36.00 -2.34 -16.05
N SER A 22 34.80 -2.78 -16.35
CA SER A 22 33.62 -1.93 -16.33
C SER A 22 33.34 -1.35 -14.94
N ILE A 23 33.44 -2.15 -13.87
CA ILE A 23 33.26 -1.64 -12.51
C ILE A 23 34.37 -0.68 -12.09
N ARG A 24 35.62 -0.92 -12.51
CA ARG A 24 36.73 0.01 -12.29
C ARG A 24 36.49 1.36 -12.93
N LYS A 25 36.01 1.38 -14.18
CA LYS A 25 35.69 2.62 -14.91
C LYS A 25 34.61 3.43 -14.17
N ILE A 26 33.56 2.77 -13.67
CA ILE A 26 32.52 3.42 -12.88
C ILE A 26 33.06 3.92 -11.53
N SER A 27 33.90 3.14 -10.86
CA SER A 27 34.55 3.53 -9.60
C SER A 27 35.50 4.73 -9.77
N LEU A 28 36.29 4.77 -10.85
CA LEU A 28 37.14 5.92 -11.19
C LEU A 28 36.29 7.19 -11.36
N LEU A 29 35.18 7.12 -12.10
CA LEU A 29 34.26 8.23 -12.20
C LEU A 29 33.76 8.69 -10.82
N GLY A 30 33.47 7.79 -9.91
CA GLY A 30 33.03 8.11 -8.53
C GLY A 30 34.10 8.83 -7.71
N SER A 31 35.37 8.55 -7.95
CA SER A 31 36.52 9.11 -7.22
C SER A 31 37.06 10.42 -7.83
N GLU A 32 36.69 10.73 -9.08
CA GLU A 32 37.15 11.92 -9.79
C GLU A 32 36.72 13.23 -9.10
N GLY A 33 37.61 14.22 -9.08
CA GLY A 33 37.35 15.52 -8.45
C GLY A 33 37.05 16.63 -9.45
N ASP A 34 37.62 16.55 -10.66
CA ASP A 34 37.46 17.57 -11.69
C ASP A 34 36.10 17.46 -12.42
N ALA A 35 35.37 18.57 -12.51
CA ALA A 35 34.05 18.62 -13.12
C ALA A 35 34.05 18.33 -14.63
N SER A 36 35.13 18.69 -15.35
CA SER A 36 35.28 18.41 -16.78
C SER A 36 35.52 16.93 -17.00
N ALA A 37 36.49 16.37 -16.28
CA ALA A 37 36.84 14.95 -16.34
C ALA A 37 35.63 14.06 -15.94
N ILE A 38 34.83 14.47 -14.94
CA ILE A 38 33.58 13.78 -14.56
C ILE A 38 32.61 13.70 -15.74
N ARG A 39 32.42 14.80 -16.48
CA ARG A 39 31.50 14.84 -17.62
C ARG A 39 31.99 13.94 -18.77
N ASP A 40 33.27 14.00 -19.09
CA ASP A 40 33.85 13.23 -20.18
C ASP A 40 33.88 11.73 -19.87
N LEU A 41 34.25 11.35 -18.65
CA LEU A 41 34.18 9.97 -18.17
C LEU A 41 32.73 9.46 -18.15
N ALA A 42 31.78 10.24 -17.66
CA ALA A 42 30.37 9.83 -17.60
C ALA A 42 29.80 9.56 -19.00
N LYS A 43 30.15 10.39 -20.01
CA LYS A 43 29.77 10.17 -21.41
C LYS A 43 30.38 8.91 -22.02
N SER A 44 31.53 8.48 -21.53
CA SER A 44 32.20 7.27 -22.00
C SER A 44 31.63 5.99 -21.43
N ILE A 45 30.68 6.08 -20.44
CA ILE A 45 30.01 4.94 -19.83
C ILE A 45 28.64 4.75 -20.51
N ASP A 46 28.56 3.71 -21.30
CA ASP A 46 27.36 3.31 -22.03
C ASP A 46 26.57 2.19 -21.30
N VAL A 47 25.42 1.84 -21.84
CA VAL A 47 24.56 0.75 -21.34
C VAL A 47 25.31 -0.57 -21.27
N SER A 48 26.19 -0.85 -22.25
CA SER A 48 26.98 -2.09 -22.33
C SER A 48 27.94 -2.18 -21.15
N THR A 49 28.63 -1.08 -20.84
CA THR A 49 29.55 -0.98 -19.69
C THR A 49 28.80 -1.27 -18.37
N VAL A 50 27.65 -0.66 -18.17
CA VAL A 50 26.88 -0.86 -16.92
C VAL A 50 26.31 -2.28 -16.84
N ASN A 51 25.78 -2.81 -17.93
CA ASN A 51 25.30 -4.20 -17.98
C ASN A 51 26.44 -5.21 -17.74
N SER A 52 27.65 -4.94 -18.26
CA SER A 52 28.81 -5.77 -17.96
C SER A 52 29.14 -5.75 -16.47
N ALA A 53 29.12 -4.58 -15.82
CA ALA A 53 29.33 -4.47 -14.37
C ALA A 53 28.23 -5.20 -13.57
N LEU A 54 26.96 -5.13 -14.00
CA LEU A 54 25.84 -5.83 -13.37
C LEU A 54 25.97 -7.36 -13.39
N ARG A 55 26.65 -7.92 -14.39
CA ARG A 55 26.90 -9.38 -14.43
C ARG A 55 27.66 -9.88 -13.21
N LEU A 56 28.47 -9.04 -12.55
CA LEU A 56 29.14 -9.38 -11.30
C LEU A 56 28.16 -9.70 -10.17
N SER A 57 26.91 -9.24 -10.25
CA SER A 57 25.88 -9.50 -9.24
C SER A 57 25.16 -10.84 -9.40
N LEU A 58 25.41 -11.57 -10.49
CA LEU A 58 24.73 -12.84 -10.80
C LEU A 58 25.41 -14.06 -10.20
N ASP A 59 26.64 -13.92 -9.70
CA ASP A 59 27.42 -15.02 -9.15
C ASP A 59 27.96 -14.68 -7.75
N SER A 60 27.87 -15.64 -6.84
CA SER A 60 28.28 -15.51 -5.44
C SER A 60 29.80 -15.23 -5.27
N ILE A 61 30.62 -15.64 -6.23
CA ILE A 61 32.06 -15.41 -6.19
C ILE A 61 32.39 -13.98 -6.60
N THR A 62 31.74 -13.50 -7.68
CA THR A 62 32.06 -12.19 -8.27
C THR A 62 31.34 -11.04 -7.59
N VAL A 63 30.20 -11.29 -6.93
CA VAL A 63 29.41 -10.24 -6.25
C VAL A 63 30.22 -9.48 -5.18
N SER A 64 31.22 -10.10 -4.57
CA SER A 64 32.10 -9.46 -3.59
C SER A 64 32.90 -8.29 -4.16
N HIS A 65 33.19 -8.28 -5.49
CA HIS A 65 33.88 -7.18 -6.16
C HIS A 65 33.11 -5.87 -6.16
N LEU A 66 31.74 -5.94 -6.17
CA LEU A 66 30.87 -4.76 -6.07
C LEU A 66 31.00 -4.05 -4.72
N THR A 67 31.44 -4.75 -3.67
CA THR A 67 31.59 -4.16 -2.33
C THR A 67 33.00 -3.66 -2.03
N LYS A 68 34.00 -3.91 -2.89
CA LYS A 68 35.38 -3.53 -2.66
C LYS A 68 35.54 -2.01 -2.67
N ASP A 69 35.00 -1.36 -3.71
CA ASP A 69 35.01 0.08 -3.89
C ASP A 69 33.57 0.64 -3.92
N GLY A 70 32.67 0.05 -3.11
CA GLY A 70 31.22 0.30 -3.12
C GLY A 70 30.83 1.78 -3.08
N PRO A 71 31.38 2.62 -2.17
CA PRO A 71 31.09 4.06 -2.15
C PRO A 71 31.42 4.78 -3.48
N ALA A 72 32.55 4.45 -4.10
CA ALA A 72 32.95 5.04 -5.38
C ALA A 72 32.03 4.55 -6.52
N VAL A 73 31.67 3.28 -6.55
CA VAL A 73 30.74 2.72 -7.54
C VAL A 73 29.37 3.40 -7.43
N ILE A 74 28.82 3.53 -6.23
CA ILE A 74 27.52 4.21 -5.97
C ILE A 74 27.59 5.65 -6.47
N LYS A 75 28.64 6.39 -6.09
CA LYS A 75 28.84 7.78 -6.53
C LYS A 75 29.02 7.89 -8.03
N GLY A 76 29.76 6.96 -8.67
CA GLY A 76 29.90 6.86 -10.11
C GLY A 76 28.55 6.70 -10.82
N CYS A 77 27.70 5.77 -10.36
CA CYS A 77 26.37 5.58 -10.90
C CYS A 77 25.51 6.86 -10.78
N ILE A 78 25.53 7.54 -9.63
CA ILE A 78 24.80 8.81 -9.44
C ILE A 78 25.27 9.86 -10.46
N ARG A 79 26.58 9.96 -10.72
CA ARG A 79 27.14 10.90 -11.68
C ARG A 79 26.73 10.60 -13.11
N VAL A 80 26.77 9.33 -13.55
CA VAL A 80 26.24 8.92 -14.86
C VAL A 80 24.78 9.30 -15.00
N MET A 81 23.95 8.90 -14.03
CA MET A 81 22.52 9.21 -14.04
C MET A 81 22.26 10.71 -14.16
N LYS A 82 23.01 11.54 -13.43
CA LYS A 82 22.88 13.01 -13.46
C LYS A 82 23.27 13.57 -14.83
N VAL A 83 24.39 13.18 -15.39
CA VAL A 83 24.87 13.69 -16.69
C VAL A 83 23.90 13.31 -17.79
N VAL A 84 23.49 12.03 -17.84
CA VAL A 84 22.52 11.53 -18.83
C VAL A 84 21.17 12.24 -18.69
N ALA A 85 20.65 12.45 -17.49
CA ALA A 85 19.37 13.15 -17.27
C ALA A 85 19.44 14.62 -17.70
N THR A 86 20.57 15.32 -17.48
CA THR A 86 20.72 16.73 -17.85
C THR A 86 20.90 16.94 -19.36
N GLU A 87 21.50 16.01 -20.07
CA GLU A 87 21.65 16.07 -21.53
C GLU A 87 20.32 15.80 -22.26
N ASN A 88 19.47 14.94 -21.68
CA ASN A 88 18.16 14.59 -22.25
C ASN A 88 17.14 15.71 -22.20
N SER A 89 17.27 16.67 -21.29
CA SER A 89 16.38 17.84 -21.27
C SER A 89 16.44 18.65 -22.58
N LYS A 90 17.40 18.37 -23.47
CA LYS A 90 17.65 19.08 -24.72
C LYS A 90 17.29 18.31 -26.01
N HIS A 91 17.31 16.97 -26.02
CA HIS A 91 17.06 16.16 -27.24
C HIS A 91 16.56 14.73 -26.92
N THR A 92 15.38 14.38 -27.41
CA THR A 92 14.72 13.05 -27.51
C THR A 92 14.82 12.01 -26.38
N PRO A 93 13.66 11.46 -25.93
CA PRO A 93 13.55 10.80 -24.62
C PRO A 93 13.87 9.31 -24.51
N SER A 94 14.09 8.53 -25.58
CA SER A 94 13.90 7.08 -25.45
C SER A 94 15.15 6.22 -25.17
N LEU A 95 16.31 6.54 -25.72
CA LEU A 95 17.51 5.69 -25.57
C LEU A 95 18.27 5.92 -24.25
N ASN A 96 18.12 7.09 -23.65
CA ASN A 96 18.88 7.46 -22.45
C ASN A 96 18.22 6.99 -21.13
N HIS A 97 16.93 6.60 -21.14
CA HIS A 97 16.26 6.06 -19.96
C HIS A 97 16.82 4.69 -19.56
N GLU A 98 17.18 3.86 -20.52
CA GLU A 98 17.72 2.53 -20.24
C GLU A 98 19.03 2.62 -19.47
N CYS A 99 19.98 3.45 -19.89
CA CYS A 99 21.25 3.64 -19.20
C CYS A 99 21.06 4.12 -17.76
N VAL A 100 20.16 5.08 -17.56
CA VAL A 100 19.82 5.60 -16.22
C VAL A 100 19.23 4.51 -15.33
N TYR A 101 18.32 3.70 -15.87
CA TYR A 101 17.71 2.60 -15.12
C TYR A 101 18.70 1.49 -14.76
N VAL A 102 19.56 1.11 -15.69
CA VAL A 102 20.61 0.10 -15.45
C VAL A 102 21.63 0.59 -14.43
N CYS A 103 22.04 1.87 -14.50
CA CYS A 103 22.85 2.52 -13.46
C CYS A 103 22.15 2.51 -12.09
N PHE A 104 20.85 2.80 -12.05
CA PHE A 104 20.05 2.72 -10.84
C PHE A 104 20.07 1.31 -10.25
N ARG A 105 19.87 0.27 -11.06
CA ARG A 105 19.94 -1.12 -10.60
C ARG A 105 21.30 -1.44 -10.00
N LEU A 106 22.39 -1.08 -10.67
CA LEU A 106 23.76 -1.31 -10.19
C LEU A 106 23.99 -0.59 -8.85
N LEU A 107 23.56 0.66 -8.75
CA LEU A 107 23.62 1.45 -7.52
C LEU A 107 22.93 0.75 -6.37
N VAL A 108 21.66 0.35 -6.56
CA VAL A 108 20.85 -0.27 -5.51
C VAL A 108 21.44 -1.61 -5.07
N ILE A 109 21.84 -2.46 -6.01
CA ILE A 109 22.47 -3.74 -5.70
C ILE A 109 23.77 -3.51 -4.91
N THR A 110 24.62 -2.56 -5.34
CA THR A 110 25.87 -2.25 -4.64
C THR A 110 25.61 -1.71 -3.23
N LEU A 111 24.62 -0.82 -3.07
CA LEU A 111 24.20 -0.30 -1.76
C LEU A 111 23.74 -1.43 -0.83
N ASN A 112 22.89 -2.33 -1.33
CA ASN A 112 22.36 -3.46 -0.56
C ASN A 112 23.49 -4.40 -0.10
N LEU A 113 24.41 -4.73 -0.99
CA LEU A 113 25.57 -5.57 -0.68
C LEU A 113 26.50 -4.91 0.35
N CYS A 114 26.78 -3.62 0.20
CA CYS A 114 27.60 -2.87 1.16
C CYS A 114 26.92 -2.78 2.53
N THR A 115 25.60 -2.59 2.57
CA THR A 115 24.79 -2.61 3.79
C THR A 115 24.90 -3.97 4.50
N LEU A 116 24.67 -5.07 3.77
CA LEU A 116 24.81 -6.41 4.32
C LEU A 116 26.24 -6.74 4.79
N LYS A 117 27.26 -6.26 4.07
CA LYS A 117 28.67 -6.41 4.46
C LYS A 117 28.94 -5.70 5.78
N ARG A 118 28.51 -4.46 5.94
CA ARG A 118 28.65 -3.68 7.18
C ARG A 118 27.96 -4.32 8.39
N CYS A 119 26.80 -4.93 8.15
CA CYS A 119 26.07 -5.67 9.18
C CYS A 119 26.62 -7.08 9.42
N GLY A 120 27.73 -7.48 8.79
CA GLY A 120 28.31 -8.82 8.93
C GLY A 120 27.44 -9.95 8.39
N LYS A 121 26.43 -9.65 7.56
CA LYS A 121 25.46 -10.64 7.06
C LYS A 121 25.80 -11.16 5.65
N LEU A 122 26.58 -10.42 4.86
CA LEU A 122 26.87 -10.77 3.47
C LEU A 122 27.51 -12.17 3.33
N GLY A 123 28.51 -12.48 4.14
CA GLY A 123 29.18 -13.79 4.09
C GLY A 123 28.19 -14.94 4.30
N LYS A 124 27.29 -14.83 5.30
CA LYS A 124 26.27 -15.84 5.55
C LYS A 124 25.31 -16.02 4.36
N VAL A 125 24.88 -14.93 3.73
CA VAL A 125 23.98 -14.97 2.56
C VAL A 125 24.66 -15.70 1.40
N LEU A 126 25.92 -15.36 1.10
CA LEU A 126 26.67 -15.97 0.00
C LEU A 126 26.95 -17.46 0.26
N THR A 127 27.29 -17.85 1.50
CA THR A 127 27.48 -19.25 1.88
C THR A 127 26.19 -20.06 1.72
N THR A 128 25.06 -19.50 2.18
CA THR A 128 23.75 -20.19 2.06
C THR A 128 23.38 -20.38 0.58
N TYR A 129 23.65 -19.39 -0.26
CA TYR A 129 23.41 -19.46 -1.70
C TYR A 129 24.30 -20.53 -2.38
N THR A 130 25.57 -20.62 -2.00
CA THR A 130 26.50 -21.64 -2.57
C THR A 130 26.01 -23.07 -2.31
N ILE A 131 25.31 -23.32 -1.19
CA ILE A 131 24.74 -24.62 -0.84
C ILE A 131 23.46 -24.91 -1.66
N ARG A 132 22.73 -23.88 -2.09
CA ARG A 132 21.49 -23.99 -2.88
C ARG A 132 21.58 -23.18 -4.17
N PRO A 133 22.33 -23.64 -5.18
CA PRO A 133 22.59 -22.87 -6.40
C PRO A 133 21.37 -22.63 -7.29
N ASP A 134 20.27 -23.36 -7.05
CA ASP A 134 18.99 -23.16 -7.78
C ASP A 134 18.22 -21.92 -7.30
N ALA A 135 18.61 -21.33 -6.17
CA ALA A 135 18.00 -20.11 -5.65
C ALA A 135 18.50 -18.88 -6.41
N ASN A 136 17.65 -17.88 -6.57
CA ASN A 136 18.05 -16.58 -7.11
C ASN A 136 18.86 -15.80 -6.06
N ILE A 137 20.12 -15.43 -6.36
CA ILE A 137 20.99 -14.68 -5.44
C ILE A 137 20.39 -13.33 -5.03
N HIS A 138 19.69 -12.66 -5.96
CA HIS A 138 19.03 -11.39 -5.65
C HIS A 138 17.86 -11.57 -4.67
N ALA A 139 17.13 -12.68 -4.75
CA ALA A 139 16.09 -12.98 -3.78
C ALA A 139 16.68 -13.24 -2.38
N ALA A 140 17.80 -13.97 -2.29
CA ALA A 140 18.50 -14.20 -1.02
C ALA A 140 19.03 -12.90 -0.40
N ILE A 141 19.58 -11.99 -1.23
CA ILE A 141 20.02 -10.66 -0.81
C ILE A 141 18.82 -9.84 -0.34
N SER A 142 17.69 -9.86 -1.06
CA SER A 142 16.45 -9.16 -0.73
C SER A 142 15.92 -9.55 0.65
N VAL A 143 15.76 -10.85 0.89
CA VAL A 143 15.28 -11.38 2.19
C VAL A 143 16.21 -10.98 3.35
N ALA A 144 17.53 -11.13 3.16
CA ALA A 144 18.49 -10.78 4.20
C ALA A 144 18.50 -9.26 4.48
N LEU A 145 18.38 -8.44 3.43
CA LEU A 145 18.32 -6.99 3.55
C LEU A 145 17.05 -6.55 4.29
N SER A 146 15.89 -7.11 3.94
CA SER A 146 14.61 -6.82 4.61
C SER A 146 14.72 -7.05 6.12
N GLY A 147 15.29 -8.18 6.53
CA GLY A 147 15.52 -8.49 7.94
C GLY A 147 16.46 -7.48 8.64
N VAL A 148 17.52 -7.04 7.95
CA VAL A 148 18.43 -6.02 8.48
C VAL A 148 17.72 -4.69 8.63
N ILE A 149 17.05 -4.21 7.58
CA ILE A 149 16.38 -2.91 7.58
C ILE A 149 15.23 -2.88 8.60
N LYS A 150 14.43 -3.94 8.71
CA LYS A 150 13.37 -4.06 9.72
C LYS A 150 13.90 -3.86 11.14
N ASN A 151 15.06 -4.46 11.44
CA ASN A 151 15.71 -4.31 12.74
C ASN A 151 16.21 -2.88 13.01
N HIS A 152 16.45 -2.08 11.98
CA HIS A 152 16.85 -0.67 12.14
C HIS A 152 15.67 0.30 12.10
N VAL A 153 14.61 0.00 11.34
CA VAL A 153 13.40 0.84 11.26
C VAL A 153 12.66 0.86 12.61
N ASN A 154 12.55 -0.27 13.30
CA ASN A 154 11.80 -0.39 14.55
C ASN A 154 12.40 0.43 15.72
N PRO A 155 13.72 0.39 16.03
CA PRO A 155 14.32 1.25 17.04
C PRO A 155 14.25 2.73 16.67
N PHE A 156 14.52 3.07 15.41
CA PHE A 156 14.44 4.44 14.89
C PHE A 156 13.06 5.07 15.14
N ALA A 157 12.01 4.28 14.99
CA ALA A 157 10.63 4.68 15.29
C ALA A 157 10.37 5.05 16.74
N LYS A 158 11.10 4.44 17.66
CA LYS A 158 10.94 4.66 19.10
C LYS A 158 11.83 5.81 19.61
N GLY A 159 12.50 6.55 18.74
CA GLY A 159 13.49 7.55 19.12
C GLY A 159 14.71 6.93 19.82
N LEU A 160 14.80 5.61 19.83
CA LEU A 160 15.94 4.89 20.32
C LEU A 160 16.97 4.88 19.19
N GLU A 161 17.79 5.90 19.08
CA GLU A 161 19.01 5.81 18.30
C GLU A 161 19.85 4.69 18.93
N SER A 162 19.72 3.49 18.41
CA SER A 162 20.64 2.43 18.78
C SER A 162 21.98 2.78 18.12
N ASP A 163 22.87 3.33 18.91
CA ASP A 163 24.26 3.64 18.54
C ASP A 163 25.06 2.44 18.04
N SER A 164 24.41 1.27 17.99
CA SER A 164 25.13 0.03 17.85
C SER A 164 25.72 -0.23 16.47
N ILE A 165 25.15 0.28 15.36
CA ILE A 165 25.74 0.12 14.02
C ILE A 165 25.25 1.25 13.10
N ASP A 166 26.15 2.15 12.71
CA ASP A 166 25.88 3.09 11.65
C ASP A 166 26.00 2.43 10.28
N VAL A 167 24.88 1.91 9.81
CA VAL A 167 24.79 1.16 8.55
C VAL A 167 25.28 1.96 7.33
N PHE A 168 25.16 3.28 7.37
CA PHE A 168 25.53 4.15 6.24
C PHE A 168 26.82 4.94 6.45
N GLY A 169 27.43 4.90 7.65
CA GLY A 169 28.66 5.61 7.97
C GLY A 169 28.46 7.10 8.25
N TRP A 170 27.33 7.49 8.83
CA TRP A 170 26.97 8.89 9.14
C TRP A 170 27.05 9.24 10.62
N SER A 171 27.40 8.30 11.51
CA SER A 171 27.49 8.60 12.94
C SER A 171 28.68 9.48 13.25
N PHE A 172 28.45 10.45 14.12
CA PHE A 172 29.45 11.39 14.63
C PHE A 172 30.01 10.98 15.99
N SER A 173 29.80 9.75 16.44
CA SER A 173 30.31 9.28 17.73
C SER A 173 31.83 9.32 17.73
N SER A 174 32.35 10.18 18.59
CA SER A 174 33.76 10.44 18.81
C SER A 174 34.43 9.24 19.47
N GLY A 175 34.96 8.31 18.72
CA GLY A 175 35.79 7.27 19.32
C GLY A 175 35.88 5.93 18.64
N LEU A 176 35.05 5.60 17.66
CA LEU A 176 35.15 4.39 16.87
C LEU A 176 35.68 4.71 15.47
N ASP A 177 36.38 3.77 14.85
CA ASP A 177 36.88 3.89 13.47
C ASP A 177 35.84 4.51 12.54
N ARG A 178 36.09 5.72 12.06
CA ARG A 178 35.20 6.44 11.15
C ARG A 178 35.05 5.64 9.86
N GLN A 179 33.96 4.95 9.74
CA GLN A 179 33.62 4.30 8.47
C GLN A 179 33.31 5.39 7.43
N THR A 180 33.89 5.25 6.25
CA THR A 180 33.57 6.16 5.13
C THR A 180 32.09 6.05 4.78
N PRO A 181 31.34 7.16 4.62
CA PRO A 181 29.95 7.13 4.20
C PRO A 181 29.77 6.31 2.92
N LEU A 182 28.73 5.46 2.87
CA LEU A 182 28.38 4.76 1.64
C LEU A 182 27.88 5.73 0.57
N VAL A 183 27.14 6.73 0.99
CA VAL A 183 26.62 7.82 0.16
C VAL A 183 26.70 9.10 0.97
N THR A 184 27.14 10.20 0.38
CA THR A 184 27.14 11.50 1.07
C THR A 184 25.72 12.05 1.18
N PRO A 185 25.37 12.84 2.22
CA PRO A 185 24.04 13.44 2.33
C PRO A 185 23.63 14.26 1.10
N THR A 186 24.59 14.96 0.48
CA THR A 186 24.37 15.73 -0.77
C THR A 186 24.00 14.83 -1.94
N ASP A 187 24.68 13.69 -2.09
CA ASP A 187 24.39 12.72 -3.15
C ASP A 187 23.04 12.04 -2.92
N VAL A 188 22.64 11.81 -1.65
CA VAL A 188 21.32 11.27 -1.30
C VAL A 188 20.20 12.20 -1.74
N LEU A 189 20.31 13.49 -1.42
CA LEU A 189 19.30 14.48 -1.81
C LEU A 189 19.22 14.65 -3.33
N MET A 190 20.38 14.63 -4.00
CA MET A 190 20.45 14.67 -5.45
C MET A 190 19.78 13.44 -6.07
N LEU A 191 20.04 12.25 -5.54
CA LEU A 191 19.45 11.01 -6.01
C LEU A 191 17.94 11.01 -5.81
N LEU A 192 17.45 11.43 -4.65
CA LEU A 192 16.01 11.54 -4.37
C LEU A 192 15.31 12.46 -5.39
N LYS A 193 15.91 13.63 -5.67
CA LYS A 193 15.40 14.56 -6.67
C LYS A 193 15.39 13.96 -8.07
N LEU A 194 16.47 13.29 -8.45
CA LEU A 194 16.57 12.65 -9.76
C LEU A 194 15.53 11.54 -9.95
N LEU A 195 15.35 10.68 -8.93
CA LEU A 195 14.32 9.63 -8.97
C LEU A 195 12.91 10.22 -9.05
N TRP A 196 12.65 11.32 -8.34
CA TRP A 196 11.40 12.04 -8.44
C TRP A 196 11.13 12.57 -9.83
N ASP A 197 12.11 13.20 -10.45
CA ASP A 197 11.96 13.77 -11.79
C ASP A 197 11.74 12.67 -12.85
N LEU A 198 12.27 11.49 -12.64
CA LEU A 198 12.17 10.33 -13.54
C LEU A 198 11.11 9.30 -13.10
N ARG A 199 10.24 9.60 -12.12
CA ARG A 199 9.37 8.62 -11.47
C ARG A 199 8.43 7.83 -12.41
N LYS A 200 7.98 8.43 -13.52
CA LYS A 200 7.20 7.74 -14.55
C LYS A 200 8.01 6.62 -15.20
N SER A 201 9.17 6.96 -15.73
CA SER A 201 10.04 6.01 -16.44
C SER A 201 10.54 4.90 -15.53
N TYR A 202 10.83 5.21 -14.27
CA TYR A 202 11.22 4.19 -13.29
C TYR A 202 10.10 3.22 -12.98
N LEU A 203 8.86 3.69 -12.78
CA LEU A 203 7.73 2.80 -12.55
C LEU A 203 7.54 1.86 -13.75
N GLN A 204 7.54 2.39 -14.97
CA GLN A 204 7.41 1.60 -16.20
C GLN A 204 8.52 0.54 -16.34
N ALA A 205 9.77 0.94 -16.09
CA ALA A 205 10.91 0.03 -16.16
C ALA A 205 10.86 -1.06 -15.08
N MET A 206 10.49 -0.72 -13.85
CA MET A 206 10.37 -1.67 -12.76
C MET A 206 9.20 -2.66 -12.97
N LEU A 207 8.08 -2.23 -13.56
CA LEU A 207 6.98 -3.13 -13.90
C LEU A 207 7.32 -4.13 -15.01
N SER A 208 8.25 -3.77 -15.91
CA SER A 208 8.69 -4.61 -17.03
C SER A 208 9.89 -5.50 -16.74
N THR A 209 10.53 -5.36 -15.58
CA THR A 209 11.74 -6.09 -15.19
C THR A 209 11.63 -6.61 -13.77
N SER A 210 12.56 -7.47 -13.34
CA SER A 210 12.73 -7.83 -11.92
C SER A 210 13.46 -6.68 -11.20
N PRO A 211 12.79 -5.87 -10.37
CA PRO A 211 13.43 -4.76 -9.68
C PRO A 211 14.37 -5.26 -8.57
N PRO A 212 15.39 -4.49 -8.22
CA PRO A 212 16.18 -4.78 -7.03
C PRO A 212 15.40 -4.39 -5.77
N ALA A 213 15.72 -5.02 -4.64
CA ALA A 213 15.15 -4.68 -3.34
C ALA A 213 15.43 -3.22 -2.97
N LEU A 214 14.40 -2.39 -2.80
CA LEU A 214 14.56 -0.95 -2.52
C LEU A 214 14.50 -0.56 -1.04
N SER A 215 14.21 -1.48 -0.13
CA SER A 215 14.12 -1.16 1.31
C SER A 215 15.36 -0.46 1.86
N GLY A 216 16.56 -0.87 1.42
CA GLY A 216 17.83 -0.23 1.80
C GLY A 216 17.93 1.22 1.33
N LEU A 217 17.55 1.48 0.07
CA LEU A 217 17.56 2.83 -0.51
C LEU A 217 16.51 3.75 0.14
N LEU A 218 15.28 3.25 0.34
CA LEU A 218 14.23 4.02 0.98
C LEU A 218 14.60 4.36 2.44
N PHE A 219 15.19 3.41 3.16
CA PHE A 219 15.67 3.65 4.52
C PHE A 219 16.82 4.68 4.55
N LEU A 220 17.73 4.65 3.58
CA LEU A 220 18.78 5.68 3.39
C LEU A 220 18.16 7.08 3.27
N PHE A 221 17.12 7.24 2.46
CA PHE A 221 16.42 8.51 2.30
C PHE A 221 15.74 8.97 3.61
N VAL A 222 15.05 8.07 4.30
CA VAL A 222 14.42 8.38 5.60
C VAL A 222 15.45 8.86 6.61
N ARG A 223 16.54 8.13 6.77
CA ARG A 223 17.65 8.52 7.66
C ARG A 223 18.21 9.90 7.32
N SER A 224 18.42 10.18 6.02
CA SER A 224 18.90 11.49 5.57
C SER A 224 17.93 12.63 5.89
N LEU A 225 16.63 12.40 5.72
CA LEU A 225 15.60 13.42 6.00
C LEU A 225 15.32 13.59 7.51
N SER A 226 15.64 12.60 8.33
CA SER A 226 15.39 12.65 9.78
C SER A 226 16.53 13.24 10.57
N GLN A 227 17.73 13.41 10.01
CA GLN A 227 18.87 14.04 10.68
C GLN A 227 18.56 15.51 11.03
N GLN A 228 18.32 15.79 12.33
CA GLN A 228 17.96 17.12 12.83
C GLN A 228 19.11 18.15 12.70
N HIS A 229 20.34 17.70 12.57
CA HIS A 229 21.54 18.55 12.62
C HIS A 229 22.09 18.93 11.25
N SER A 230 21.43 18.54 10.16
CA SER A 230 21.78 19.10 8.86
C SER A 230 21.17 20.49 8.74
N PRO A 231 21.99 21.56 8.80
CA PRO A 231 21.46 22.90 8.61
C PRO A 231 20.95 22.98 7.18
N ILE A 232 19.69 23.33 7.04
CA ILE A 232 19.14 23.80 5.78
C ILE A 232 18.99 22.70 4.71
N VAL A 233 18.04 21.79 4.91
CA VAL A 233 17.32 21.24 3.77
C VAL A 233 16.08 22.14 3.62
N PRO A 234 16.10 23.15 2.72
CA PRO A 234 14.89 23.87 2.40
C PRO A 234 13.88 22.85 1.89
N ASP A 235 12.63 22.95 2.31
CA ASP A 235 11.53 22.08 1.89
C ASP A 235 11.60 20.60 2.34
N ARG A 236 12.04 20.33 3.58
CA ARG A 236 12.09 18.95 4.13
C ARG A 236 10.73 18.23 3.98
N GLU A 237 9.63 18.89 4.23
CA GLU A 237 8.29 18.30 4.10
C GLU A 237 7.95 17.96 2.64
N LEU A 238 8.34 18.81 1.70
CA LEU A 238 8.19 18.50 0.27
C LEU A 238 9.03 17.28 -0.14
N LEU A 239 10.24 17.13 0.41
CA LEU A 239 11.08 15.94 0.16
C LEU A 239 10.49 14.68 0.78
N LYS A 240 9.86 14.78 1.96
CA LYS A 240 9.10 13.66 2.54
C LYS A 240 7.92 13.26 1.63
N CYS A 241 7.16 14.23 1.10
CA CYS A 241 6.09 13.96 0.15
C CYS A 241 6.61 13.20 -1.09
N LYS A 242 7.76 13.63 -1.64
CA LYS A 242 8.40 12.98 -2.79
C LYS A 242 8.86 11.55 -2.47
N LEU A 243 9.49 11.36 -1.32
CA LEU A 243 9.92 10.04 -0.86
C LEU A 243 8.72 9.11 -0.63
N TYR A 244 7.68 9.62 0.00
CA TYR A 244 6.45 8.86 0.27
C TYR A 244 5.82 8.36 -1.04
N GLU A 245 5.69 9.24 -2.03
CA GLU A 245 5.14 8.85 -3.34
C GLU A 245 6.02 7.86 -4.10
N LEU A 246 7.36 8.02 -4.07
CA LEU A 246 8.28 7.03 -4.65
C LEU A 246 8.13 5.65 -3.99
N GLY A 247 7.96 5.61 -2.67
CA GLY A 247 7.70 4.38 -1.95
C GLY A 247 6.36 3.74 -2.32
N LEU A 248 5.30 4.54 -2.49
CA LEU A 248 3.99 4.05 -2.95
C LEU A 248 4.06 3.50 -4.38
N ARG A 249 4.80 4.18 -5.28
CA ARG A 249 5.05 3.67 -6.64
C ARG A 249 5.81 2.34 -6.62
N TYR A 250 6.74 2.17 -5.69
CA TYR A 250 7.44 0.91 -5.52
C TYR A 250 6.50 -0.21 -5.01
N LEU A 251 5.63 0.09 -4.05
CA LEU A 251 4.64 -0.89 -3.58
C LEU A 251 3.71 -1.40 -4.69
N LEU A 252 3.48 -0.62 -5.75
CA LEU A 252 2.67 -1.04 -6.90
C LEU A 252 3.33 -2.14 -7.75
N ILE A 253 4.63 -2.39 -7.59
CA ILE A 253 5.35 -3.32 -8.47
C ILE A 253 5.03 -4.78 -8.16
N GLY A 254 4.64 -5.08 -6.93
CA GLY A 254 4.24 -6.43 -6.52
C GLY A 254 5.41 -7.41 -6.59
N GLU A 255 6.40 -7.24 -5.72
CA GLU A 255 7.52 -8.17 -5.62
C GLU A 255 7.09 -9.54 -5.10
N GLU A 256 7.82 -10.58 -5.51
CA GLU A 256 7.67 -11.94 -4.97
C GLU A 256 8.12 -12.02 -3.49
N ASP A 257 8.88 -11.04 -3.01
CA ASP A 257 9.40 -10.99 -1.64
C ASP A 257 8.47 -10.20 -0.71
N ARG A 258 7.60 -10.92 -0.01
CA ARG A 258 6.70 -10.39 1.03
C ARG A 258 7.42 -9.49 2.05
N ASN A 259 8.65 -9.86 2.44
CA ASN A 259 9.37 -9.12 3.46
C ASN A 259 9.74 -7.71 2.99
N GLN A 260 9.96 -7.51 1.69
CA GLN A 260 10.21 -6.17 1.13
C GLN A 260 8.98 -5.28 1.25
N HIS A 261 7.78 -5.78 0.91
CA HIS A 261 6.53 -5.01 1.03
C HIS A 261 6.27 -4.60 2.48
N GLU A 262 6.44 -5.53 3.42
CA GLU A 262 6.24 -5.24 4.85
C GLU A 262 7.20 -4.14 5.32
N VAL A 263 8.50 -4.27 5.04
CA VAL A 263 9.50 -3.29 5.46
C VAL A 263 9.30 -1.93 4.78
N VAL A 264 8.92 -1.92 3.51
CA VAL A 264 8.60 -0.65 2.82
C VAL A 264 7.35 0.00 3.40
N GLY A 265 6.31 -0.77 3.74
CA GLY A 265 5.15 -0.30 4.48
C GLY A 265 5.54 0.34 5.82
N ASP A 266 6.39 -0.34 6.61
CA ASP A 266 6.94 0.18 7.86
C ASP A 266 7.71 1.50 7.65
N ILE A 267 8.53 1.59 6.61
CA ILE A 267 9.25 2.81 6.24
C ILE A 267 8.28 3.94 5.90
N LEU A 268 7.26 3.68 5.08
CA LEU A 268 6.27 4.68 4.69
C LEU A 268 5.45 5.19 5.87
N GLY A 269 5.05 4.32 6.78
CA GLY A 269 4.38 4.71 8.02
C GLY A 269 5.21 5.66 8.90
N ARG A 270 6.55 5.71 8.72
CA ARG A 270 7.46 6.62 9.44
C ARG A 270 7.72 7.95 8.73
N VAL A 271 7.59 7.97 7.41
CA VAL A 271 7.79 9.21 6.64
C VAL A 271 6.69 10.22 6.95
N SER A 272 5.46 9.75 7.11
CA SER A 272 4.24 10.52 7.42
C SER A 272 4.34 12.00 6.99
N PRO A 273 4.17 12.30 5.68
CA PRO A 273 4.25 13.66 5.20
C PRO A 273 3.07 14.47 5.73
N ASP A 274 3.18 15.80 5.72
CA ASP A 274 2.03 16.67 5.92
C ASP A 274 0.94 16.33 4.88
N ASP A 275 -0.25 15.93 5.36
CA ASP A 275 -1.35 15.43 4.52
C ASP A 275 -1.83 16.49 3.51
N HIS A 276 -1.85 17.76 3.91
CA HIS A 276 -2.28 18.86 3.07
C HIS A 276 -1.28 19.10 1.92
N LEU A 277 0.02 19.18 2.24
CA LEU A 277 1.08 19.34 1.23
C LEU A 277 1.13 18.15 0.29
N TRP A 278 1.01 16.92 0.85
CA TRP A 278 1.01 15.73 0.02
C TRP A 278 -0.17 15.69 -0.94
N ARG A 279 -1.37 16.03 -0.49
CA ARG A 279 -2.57 16.06 -1.36
C ARG A 279 -2.49 17.10 -2.46
N GLN A 280 -1.84 18.23 -2.23
CA GLN A 280 -1.69 19.30 -3.23
C GLN A 280 -0.68 18.96 -4.32
N SER A 281 0.30 18.08 -4.08
CA SER A 281 1.27 17.69 -5.09
C SER A 281 0.63 16.80 -6.16
N SER A 282 1.01 17.00 -7.43
CA SER A 282 0.57 16.12 -8.53
C SER A 282 1.13 14.71 -8.36
N LYS A 283 0.25 13.69 -8.37
CA LYS A 283 0.60 12.28 -8.17
C LYS A 283 1.00 11.58 -9.47
N TYR A 284 0.80 12.18 -10.60
CA TYR A 284 1.16 11.67 -11.91
C TYR A 284 1.86 12.76 -12.72
N VAL A 285 2.65 12.34 -13.69
CA VAL A 285 3.37 13.26 -14.61
C VAL A 285 2.45 13.67 -15.76
N ASP A 286 1.75 12.70 -16.35
CA ASP A 286 0.83 12.87 -17.48
C ASP A 286 -0.24 11.77 -17.49
N ALA A 287 -1.14 11.81 -18.49
CA ALA A 287 -2.23 10.85 -18.64
C ALA A 287 -1.76 9.40 -18.80
N GLU A 288 -0.59 9.17 -19.40
CA GLU A 288 -0.02 7.82 -19.55
C GLU A 288 0.49 7.30 -18.20
N ASP A 289 1.15 8.15 -17.41
CA ASP A 289 1.59 7.81 -16.05
C ASP A 289 0.40 7.48 -15.14
N SER A 290 -0.68 8.29 -15.20
CA SER A 290 -1.93 8.00 -14.49
C SER A 290 -2.47 6.60 -14.86
N ARG A 291 -2.57 6.28 -16.14
CA ARG A 291 -3.01 4.94 -16.59
C ARG A 291 -2.08 3.83 -16.12
N CYS A 292 -0.76 4.07 -16.15
CA CYS A 292 0.25 3.11 -15.69
C CYS A 292 0.06 2.80 -14.20
N ILE A 293 -0.13 3.82 -13.37
CA ILE A 293 -0.37 3.70 -11.93
C ILE A 293 -1.65 2.87 -11.66
N LEU A 294 -2.77 3.21 -12.32
CA LEU A 294 -4.03 2.50 -12.11
C LEU A 294 -3.95 1.03 -12.56
N LYS A 295 -3.31 0.75 -13.71
CA LYS A 295 -3.08 -0.62 -14.18
C LYS A 295 -2.19 -1.40 -13.22
N ALA A 296 -1.09 -0.80 -12.76
CA ALA A 296 -0.19 -1.44 -11.80
C ALA A 296 -0.91 -1.83 -10.51
N TYR A 297 -1.82 -0.99 -10.01
CA TYR A 297 -2.65 -1.32 -8.86
C TYR A 297 -3.57 -2.51 -9.12
N ILE A 298 -4.29 -2.52 -10.24
CA ILE A 298 -5.18 -3.63 -10.63
C ILE A 298 -4.39 -4.94 -10.72
N ASP A 299 -3.23 -4.91 -11.39
CA ASP A 299 -2.36 -6.07 -11.58
C ASP A 299 -1.77 -6.56 -10.26
N LEU A 300 -1.40 -5.64 -9.35
CA LEU A 300 -0.91 -5.96 -8.02
C LEU A 300 -1.97 -6.74 -7.22
N ILE A 301 -3.18 -6.21 -7.13
CA ILE A 301 -4.27 -6.86 -6.38
C ILE A 301 -4.59 -8.23 -6.98
N TYR A 302 -4.64 -8.33 -8.31
CA TYR A 302 -4.85 -9.60 -9.00
C TYR A 302 -3.76 -10.64 -8.66
N LYS A 303 -2.48 -10.24 -8.74
CA LYS A 303 -1.34 -11.11 -8.41
C LYS A 303 -1.36 -11.54 -6.95
N THR A 304 -1.63 -10.62 -6.03
CA THR A 304 -1.70 -10.88 -4.59
C THR A 304 -2.74 -11.96 -4.27
N LYS A 305 -3.91 -11.86 -4.87
CA LYS A 305 -4.99 -12.85 -4.72
C LYS A 305 -4.58 -14.24 -5.21
N HIS A 306 -3.95 -14.33 -6.38
CA HIS A 306 -3.59 -15.61 -7.00
C HIS A 306 -2.36 -16.25 -6.36
N ASN A 307 -1.38 -15.48 -5.96
CA ASN A 307 -0.13 -15.97 -5.37
C ASN A 307 -0.23 -16.18 -3.86
N ARG A 308 -1.38 -15.87 -3.23
CA ARG A 308 -1.60 -15.90 -1.79
C ARG A 308 -0.52 -15.12 -1.01
N THR A 309 0.03 -14.08 -1.61
CA THR A 309 0.92 -13.17 -0.91
C THR A 309 0.06 -12.31 0.01
N GLU A 310 0.32 -12.35 1.31
CA GLU A 310 -0.42 -11.52 2.26
C GLU A 310 -0.01 -10.06 2.09
N PHE A 311 -0.90 -9.30 1.49
CA PHE A 311 -0.83 -7.85 1.44
C PHE A 311 -1.63 -7.30 2.61
N THR A 312 -1.07 -6.42 3.41
CA THR A 312 -1.78 -5.94 4.59
C THR A 312 -2.89 -4.96 4.19
N MET A 313 -3.96 -4.93 4.99
CA MET A 313 -5.07 -3.98 4.79
C MET A 313 -4.58 -2.52 4.85
N GLU A 314 -3.56 -2.24 5.65
CA GLU A 314 -2.93 -0.94 5.76
C GLU A 314 -2.22 -0.53 4.46
N ASN A 315 -1.46 -1.45 3.85
CA ASN A 315 -0.81 -1.20 2.56
C ASN A 315 -1.83 -0.99 1.45
N LEU A 316 -2.95 -1.73 1.44
CA LEU A 316 -4.06 -1.50 0.52
C LEU A 316 -4.62 -0.09 0.68
N TYR A 317 -4.85 0.34 1.92
CA TYR A 317 -5.35 1.70 2.20
C TYR A 317 -4.39 2.78 1.70
N PHE A 318 -3.10 2.68 2.00
CA PHE A 318 -2.09 3.65 1.52
C PHE A 318 -2.05 3.72 -0.01
N LEU A 319 -2.02 2.57 -0.67
CA LEU A 319 -2.05 2.52 -2.13
C LEU A 319 -3.36 3.10 -2.69
N LEU A 320 -4.50 2.78 -2.09
CA LEU A 320 -5.76 3.30 -2.57
C LEU A 320 -5.85 4.83 -2.41
N CYS A 321 -5.33 5.41 -1.32
CA CYS A 321 -5.18 6.86 -1.18
C CYS A 321 -4.33 7.46 -2.32
N PHE A 322 -3.24 6.80 -2.68
CA PHE A 322 -2.41 7.24 -3.80
C PHE A 322 -3.13 7.12 -5.15
N ILE A 323 -3.81 5.99 -5.39
CA ILE A 323 -4.60 5.75 -6.61
C ILE A 323 -5.67 6.82 -6.79
N VAL A 324 -6.44 7.10 -5.74
CA VAL A 324 -7.48 8.13 -5.74
C VAL A 324 -6.93 9.49 -6.18
N LEU A 325 -5.73 9.83 -5.70
CA LEU A 325 -5.04 11.08 -6.05
C LEU A 325 -4.38 11.05 -7.43
N SER A 326 -4.19 9.87 -8.02
CA SER A 326 -3.55 9.68 -9.33
C SER A 326 -4.52 9.63 -10.49
N VAL A 327 -5.84 9.66 -10.25
CA VAL A 327 -6.85 9.60 -11.32
C VAL A 327 -6.83 10.88 -12.15
N GLU A 328 -6.73 10.72 -13.45
CA GLU A 328 -6.83 11.76 -14.47
C GLU A 328 -8.05 11.48 -15.36
N SER A 329 -8.62 12.52 -15.99
CA SER A 329 -9.87 12.42 -16.77
C SER A 329 -9.84 11.34 -17.85
N HIS A 330 -8.71 11.18 -18.55
CA HIS A 330 -8.55 10.16 -19.61
C HIS A 330 -8.28 8.74 -19.06
N ALA A 331 -8.04 8.59 -17.77
CA ALA A 331 -7.81 7.31 -17.11
C ALA A 331 -9.05 6.76 -16.39
N GLN A 332 -10.14 7.54 -16.31
CA GLN A 332 -11.36 7.17 -15.57
C GLN A 332 -12.04 5.89 -16.05
N GLY A 333 -11.82 5.46 -17.31
CA GLY A 333 -12.30 4.16 -17.80
C GLY A 333 -11.72 2.94 -17.07
N LEU A 334 -10.64 3.11 -16.28
CA LEU A 334 -10.08 2.06 -15.44
C LEU A 334 -10.70 2.00 -14.02
N LEU A 335 -11.53 2.99 -13.64
CA LEU A 335 -12.06 3.08 -12.28
C LEU A 335 -12.98 1.91 -11.90
N SER A 336 -13.76 1.41 -12.84
CA SER A 336 -14.57 0.21 -12.61
C SER A 336 -13.70 -0.99 -12.23
N SER A 337 -12.55 -1.18 -12.91
CA SER A 337 -11.60 -2.25 -12.58
C SER A 337 -10.88 -1.99 -11.25
N VAL A 338 -10.52 -0.75 -10.93
CA VAL A 338 -9.94 -0.37 -9.63
C VAL A 338 -10.92 -0.71 -8.50
N ILE A 339 -12.19 -0.30 -8.62
CA ILE A 339 -13.23 -0.55 -7.63
C ILE A 339 -13.48 -2.06 -7.49
N ARG A 340 -13.58 -2.79 -8.62
CA ARG A 340 -13.73 -4.25 -8.63
C ARG A 340 -12.62 -4.91 -7.81
N SER A 341 -11.37 -4.65 -8.16
CA SER A 341 -10.21 -5.23 -7.47
C SER A 341 -10.18 -4.87 -5.99
N THR A 342 -10.52 -3.62 -5.65
CA THR A 342 -10.56 -3.15 -4.26
C THR A 342 -11.63 -3.87 -3.44
N LEU A 343 -12.86 -3.97 -3.94
CA LEU A 343 -13.96 -4.64 -3.24
C LEU A 343 -13.72 -6.13 -3.11
N ASP A 344 -13.28 -6.78 -4.18
CA ASP A 344 -12.96 -8.21 -4.21
C ASP A 344 -11.87 -8.57 -3.17
N TYR A 345 -10.81 -7.76 -3.09
CA TYR A 345 -9.77 -7.95 -2.09
C TYR A 345 -10.23 -7.60 -0.67
N THR A 346 -11.09 -6.59 -0.53
CA THR A 346 -11.68 -6.23 0.77
C THR A 346 -12.53 -7.38 1.31
N TRP A 347 -13.26 -8.10 0.45
CA TRP A 347 -13.97 -9.32 0.82
C TRP A 347 -13.04 -10.38 1.40
N ASP A 348 -11.97 -10.71 0.69
CA ASP A 348 -10.98 -11.70 1.14
C ASP A 348 -10.40 -11.31 2.51
N LEU A 349 -10.05 -10.04 2.69
CA LEU A 349 -9.53 -9.52 3.96
C LEU A 349 -10.56 -9.60 5.10
N VAL A 350 -11.79 -9.16 4.86
CA VAL A 350 -12.85 -9.16 5.88
C VAL A 350 -13.20 -10.59 6.31
N LEU A 351 -13.20 -11.55 5.37
CA LEU A 351 -13.44 -12.96 5.68
C LEU A 351 -12.26 -13.60 6.44
N SER A 352 -11.03 -13.18 6.14
CA SER A 352 -9.82 -13.69 6.82
C SER A 352 -9.64 -13.16 8.25
N LEU A 353 -10.39 -12.13 8.66
CA LEU A 353 -10.32 -11.56 10.02
C LEU A 353 -10.89 -12.47 11.11
N GLU A 354 -11.42 -13.64 10.79
CA GLU A 354 -11.90 -14.59 11.78
C GLU A 354 -10.74 -15.09 12.65
N GLY A 355 -10.71 -14.62 13.90
CA GLY A 355 -9.70 -15.01 14.89
C GLY A 355 -8.60 -13.96 15.16
N GLN A 356 -8.47 -12.91 14.37
CA GLN A 356 -7.51 -11.84 14.67
C GLN A 356 -8.11 -10.84 15.69
N LYS A 357 -7.47 -10.74 16.85
CA LYS A 357 -7.77 -9.73 17.86
C LYS A 357 -6.92 -8.48 17.58
N GLY A 358 -7.49 -7.44 16.96
CA GLY A 358 -6.75 -6.19 16.73
C GLY A 358 -7.61 -5.05 16.21
N ILE A 359 -7.27 -3.83 16.59
CA ILE A 359 -7.95 -2.57 16.26
C ILE A 359 -7.62 -2.12 14.81
N GLY A 360 -6.46 -2.50 14.28
CA GLY A 360 -5.95 -2.05 12.98
C GLY A 360 -6.85 -2.26 11.76
N PRO A 361 -7.59 -3.39 11.64
CA PRO A 361 -8.43 -3.65 10.48
C PRO A 361 -9.60 -2.66 10.28
N ALA A 362 -10.19 -2.18 11.38
CA ALA A 362 -11.34 -1.27 11.30
C ALA A 362 -10.98 0.08 10.66
N VAL A 363 -9.85 0.69 11.05
CA VAL A 363 -9.38 1.97 10.50
C VAL A 363 -9.15 1.86 8.99
N SER A 364 -8.53 0.77 8.56
CA SER A 364 -8.21 0.55 7.16
C SER A 364 -9.47 0.36 6.30
N ILE A 365 -10.48 -0.35 6.82
CA ILE A 365 -11.79 -0.49 6.14
C ILE A 365 -12.47 0.88 5.98
N GLY A 366 -12.52 1.69 7.04
CA GLY A 366 -13.04 3.05 6.96
C GLY A 366 -12.29 3.90 5.94
N GLY A 367 -10.97 3.77 5.88
CA GLY A 367 -10.12 4.42 4.89
C GLY A 367 -10.42 3.99 3.45
N ILE A 368 -10.68 2.70 3.21
CA ILE A 368 -11.08 2.18 1.89
C ILE A 368 -12.39 2.85 1.45
N PHE A 369 -13.43 2.85 2.29
CA PHE A 369 -14.71 3.47 1.94
C PHE A 369 -14.61 4.98 1.75
N ARG A 370 -13.77 5.67 2.54
CA ARG A 370 -13.45 7.08 2.32
C ARG A 370 -12.79 7.30 0.96
N SER A 371 -11.87 6.45 0.56
CA SER A 371 -11.21 6.54 -0.73
C SER A 371 -12.19 6.29 -1.89
N LEU A 372 -13.07 5.30 -1.76
CA LEU A 372 -14.14 5.05 -2.73
C LEU A 372 -15.09 6.26 -2.81
N THR A 373 -15.42 6.91 -1.69
CA THR A 373 -16.19 8.16 -1.67
C THR A 373 -15.54 9.24 -2.53
N ILE A 374 -14.23 9.44 -2.37
CA ILE A 374 -13.49 10.46 -3.13
C ILE A 374 -13.40 10.11 -4.63
N ILE A 375 -13.31 8.83 -4.98
CA ILE A 375 -13.36 8.40 -6.39
C ILE A 375 -14.70 8.77 -7.03
N LEU A 376 -15.81 8.54 -6.31
CA LEU A 376 -17.16 8.75 -6.82
C LEU A 376 -17.55 10.22 -6.88
N ASP A 377 -17.27 10.96 -5.83
CA ASP A 377 -17.58 12.39 -5.70
C ASP A 377 -16.28 13.19 -5.52
N PRO A 378 -15.49 13.36 -6.60
CA PRO A 378 -14.27 14.13 -6.53
C PRO A 378 -14.59 15.56 -6.15
N THR A 379 -13.90 16.09 -5.14
CA THR A 379 -14.05 17.47 -4.66
C THR A 379 -13.69 18.48 -5.75
N ASN A 380 -14.13 19.73 -5.60
CA ASN A 380 -13.90 20.82 -6.58
C ASN A 380 -12.42 21.06 -6.94
N ASP A 381 -11.49 20.57 -6.10
CA ASP A 381 -10.04 20.67 -6.33
C ASP A 381 -9.52 19.64 -7.35
N ARG A 382 -10.39 18.79 -7.90
CA ARG A 382 -9.98 17.74 -8.84
C ARG A 382 -10.48 18.01 -10.25
N PRO A 383 -9.61 17.79 -11.27
CA PRO A 383 -9.89 18.22 -12.65
C PRO A 383 -10.81 17.26 -13.42
N TYR A 384 -11.42 16.23 -12.80
CA TYR A 384 -12.24 15.28 -13.56
C TYR A 384 -13.66 15.15 -13.02
N ARG A 385 -14.60 14.93 -13.94
CA ARG A 385 -15.96 14.48 -13.64
C ARG A 385 -16.17 13.12 -14.26
N LEU A 386 -16.84 12.23 -13.54
CA LEU A 386 -17.15 10.92 -14.05
C LEU A 386 -18.11 11.01 -15.24
N THR A 387 -17.78 10.31 -16.33
CA THR A 387 -18.67 10.20 -17.48
C THR A 387 -19.85 9.28 -17.15
N ARG A 388 -20.96 9.41 -17.90
CA ARG A 388 -22.12 8.54 -17.73
C ARG A 388 -21.77 7.05 -17.93
N SER A 389 -20.90 6.74 -18.91
CA SER A 389 -20.43 5.37 -19.11
C SER A 389 -19.64 4.85 -17.90
N THR A 390 -18.69 5.63 -17.39
CA THR A 390 -17.91 5.26 -16.19
C THR A 390 -18.82 5.05 -14.99
N LEU A 391 -19.80 5.92 -14.78
CA LEU A 391 -20.77 5.76 -13.69
C LEU A 391 -21.56 4.47 -13.81
N LYS A 392 -22.06 4.14 -15.02
CA LYS A 392 -22.77 2.89 -15.27
C LYS A 392 -21.89 1.67 -14.96
N ASP A 393 -20.66 1.64 -15.48
CA ASP A 393 -19.73 0.54 -15.29
C ASP A 393 -19.35 0.36 -13.80
N VAL A 394 -19.17 1.47 -13.10
CA VAL A 394 -18.87 1.46 -11.65
C VAL A 394 -20.04 0.91 -10.84
N MET A 395 -21.26 1.32 -11.15
CA MET A 395 -22.45 0.85 -10.46
C MET A 395 -22.68 -0.65 -10.68
N GLU A 396 -22.53 -1.11 -11.92
CA GLU A 396 -22.60 -2.53 -12.25
C GLU A 396 -21.56 -3.35 -11.47
N VAL A 397 -20.34 -2.85 -11.37
CA VAL A 397 -19.27 -3.50 -10.59
C VAL A 397 -19.61 -3.54 -9.11
N MET A 398 -20.15 -2.48 -8.52
CA MET A 398 -20.56 -2.47 -7.11
C MET A 398 -21.63 -3.51 -6.82
N HIS A 399 -22.58 -3.69 -7.74
CA HIS A 399 -23.58 -4.74 -7.65
C HIS A 399 -22.97 -6.14 -7.78
N GLN A 400 -22.15 -6.37 -8.83
CA GLN A 400 -21.48 -7.66 -9.06
C GLN A 400 -20.53 -8.07 -7.93
N GLN A 401 -19.94 -7.12 -7.21
CA GLN A 401 -19.06 -7.35 -6.07
C GLN A 401 -19.81 -7.41 -4.73
N ASP A 402 -21.14 -7.48 -4.79
CA ASP A 402 -21.97 -7.69 -3.62
C ASP A 402 -21.70 -6.67 -2.49
N LEU A 403 -21.57 -5.39 -2.87
CA LEU A 403 -21.19 -4.29 -2.00
C LEU A 403 -22.08 -4.20 -0.74
N VAL A 404 -23.39 -4.40 -0.89
CA VAL A 404 -24.36 -4.27 0.21
C VAL A 404 -24.11 -5.32 1.28
N ASN A 405 -23.88 -6.57 0.87
CA ASN A 405 -23.55 -7.65 1.80
C ASN A 405 -22.15 -7.46 2.42
N LEU A 406 -21.18 -6.95 1.66
CA LEU A 406 -19.87 -6.58 2.23
C LEU A 406 -20.03 -5.59 3.38
N VAL A 407 -20.84 -4.55 3.21
CA VAL A 407 -21.09 -3.56 4.26
C VAL A 407 -21.81 -4.20 5.46
N ALA A 408 -22.78 -5.08 5.24
CA ALA A 408 -23.45 -5.81 6.32
C ALA A 408 -22.45 -6.66 7.13
N VAL A 409 -21.55 -7.39 6.46
CA VAL A 409 -20.52 -8.18 7.12
C VAL A 409 -19.54 -7.29 7.88
N VAL A 410 -19.13 -6.17 7.30
CA VAL A 410 -18.27 -5.19 7.99
C VAL A 410 -18.93 -4.69 9.27
N ILE A 411 -20.20 -4.25 9.22
CA ILE A 411 -20.94 -3.76 10.39
C ILE A 411 -21.03 -4.85 11.48
N THR A 412 -21.29 -6.10 11.12
CA THR A 412 -21.39 -7.19 12.10
C THR A 412 -20.05 -7.55 12.75
N LYS A 413 -18.93 -7.30 12.06
CA LYS A 413 -17.58 -7.55 12.59
C LYS A 413 -17.02 -6.38 13.39
N LEU A 414 -17.57 -5.18 13.26
CA LEU A 414 -17.24 -4.04 14.09
C LEU A 414 -17.82 -4.25 15.48
N LYS A 415 -16.98 -4.55 16.47
CA LYS A 415 -17.40 -4.74 17.86
C LYS A 415 -17.17 -3.45 18.64
N PRO A 416 -18.09 -3.09 19.55
CA PRO A 416 -17.78 -2.07 20.55
C PRO A 416 -16.61 -2.56 21.41
N GLY A 417 -15.59 -1.73 21.59
CA GLY A 417 -14.42 -2.09 22.40
C GLY A 417 -14.75 -2.18 23.88
N PRO A 418 -14.07 -3.05 24.66
CA PRO A 418 -14.26 -3.15 26.11
C PRO A 418 -13.76 -1.92 26.87
N SER A 419 -12.92 -1.11 26.27
CA SER A 419 -12.40 0.13 26.83
C SER A 419 -13.13 1.32 26.24
N TRP A 420 -13.94 1.96 27.05
CA TRP A 420 -14.53 3.27 26.75
C TRP A 420 -13.45 4.38 26.87
N PRO A 421 -13.44 5.40 26.01
CA PRO A 421 -14.41 5.69 24.94
C PRO A 421 -14.25 4.77 23.72
N LEU A 422 -15.34 4.59 22.96
CA LEU A 422 -15.38 3.88 21.67
C LEU A 422 -14.05 4.12 20.96
N SER A 423 -13.37 3.05 20.53
CA SER A 423 -12.18 3.26 19.74
C SER A 423 -12.58 4.22 18.61
N GLU A 424 -11.91 5.35 18.49
CA GLU A 424 -12.16 6.36 17.44
C GLU A 424 -12.30 5.69 16.08
N ASP A 425 -11.69 4.55 15.94
CA ASP A 425 -11.59 3.71 14.77
C ASP A 425 -12.93 3.13 14.28
N SER A 426 -13.71 2.52 15.16
CA SER A 426 -15.04 1.96 14.78
C SER A 426 -16.01 3.07 14.42
N THR A 427 -15.96 4.17 15.15
CA THR A 427 -16.77 5.37 14.87
C THR A 427 -16.40 5.99 13.52
N SER A 428 -15.11 6.13 13.24
CA SER A 428 -14.59 6.66 11.98
C SER A 428 -14.98 5.77 10.79
N THR A 429 -14.97 4.44 10.98
CA THR A 429 -15.40 3.49 9.94
C THR A 429 -16.88 3.63 9.62
N LEU A 430 -17.75 3.67 10.63
CA LEU A 430 -19.19 3.86 10.41
C LEU A 430 -19.51 5.22 9.76
N GLN A 431 -18.80 6.29 10.15
CA GLN A 431 -18.93 7.59 9.49
C GLN A 431 -18.49 7.55 8.02
N SER A 432 -17.42 6.79 7.71
CA SER A 432 -16.95 6.62 6.34
C SER A 432 -17.95 5.85 5.48
N LEU A 433 -18.60 4.83 6.04
CA LEU A 433 -19.69 4.09 5.37
C LEU A 433 -20.90 5.00 5.10
N MET A 434 -21.32 5.82 6.08
CA MET A 434 -22.41 6.78 5.87
C MET A 434 -22.06 7.78 4.76
N ALA A 435 -20.86 8.39 4.81
CA ALA A 435 -20.41 9.33 3.81
C ALA A 435 -20.39 8.70 2.41
N PHE A 436 -19.99 7.44 2.31
CA PHE A 436 -19.99 6.69 1.06
C PHE A 436 -21.41 6.55 0.47
N PHE A 437 -22.40 6.15 1.27
CA PHE A 437 -23.79 6.05 0.79
C PHE A 437 -24.40 7.39 0.43
N TYR A 438 -24.08 8.45 1.18
CA TYR A 438 -24.50 9.81 0.79
C TYR A 438 -23.88 10.24 -0.55
N SER A 439 -22.64 9.90 -0.79
CA SER A 439 -22.00 10.18 -2.09
C SER A 439 -22.63 9.37 -3.22
N LEU A 440 -22.97 8.11 -2.99
CA LEU A 440 -23.71 7.31 -3.97
C LEU A 440 -25.03 8.00 -4.35
N SER A 441 -25.82 8.43 -3.35
CA SER A 441 -27.11 9.10 -3.61
C SER A 441 -26.99 10.46 -4.30
N LYS A 442 -25.84 11.13 -4.18
CA LYS A 442 -25.55 12.41 -4.81
C LYS A 442 -25.10 12.23 -6.27
N VAL A 443 -24.32 11.19 -6.53
CA VAL A 443 -23.64 10.99 -7.83
C VAL A 443 -24.52 10.21 -8.80
N PHE A 444 -25.31 9.25 -8.30
CA PHE A 444 -26.13 8.37 -9.15
C PHE A 444 -27.60 8.78 -9.10
N PRO A 445 -28.30 8.72 -10.25
CA PRO A 445 -29.75 8.90 -10.29
C PRO A 445 -30.47 7.85 -9.43
N ALA A 446 -31.50 8.28 -8.69
CA ALA A 446 -32.23 7.41 -7.75
C ALA A 446 -32.83 6.17 -8.43
N ASP A 447 -33.33 6.31 -9.67
CA ASP A 447 -33.92 5.19 -10.41
C ASP A 447 -32.86 4.13 -10.76
N GLN A 448 -31.63 4.55 -11.11
CA GLN A 448 -30.54 3.63 -11.39
C GLN A 448 -30.04 2.91 -10.14
N LEU A 449 -29.94 3.62 -9.00
CA LEU A 449 -29.59 3.00 -7.72
C LEU A 449 -30.66 1.97 -7.31
N LYS A 450 -31.94 2.30 -7.51
CA LYS A 450 -33.03 1.39 -7.23
C LYS A 450 -32.97 0.15 -8.10
N GLU A 451 -32.81 0.31 -9.41
CA GLU A 451 -32.71 -0.82 -10.36
C GLU A 451 -31.52 -1.73 -9.99
N CYS A 452 -30.38 -1.15 -9.67
CA CYS A 452 -29.16 -1.88 -9.36
C CYS A 452 -29.23 -2.63 -8.02
N PHE A 453 -29.84 -2.06 -6.98
CA PHE A 453 -29.81 -2.61 -5.63
C PHE A 453 -31.15 -3.11 -5.12
N GLN A 454 -32.20 -3.18 -5.93
CA GLN A 454 -33.53 -3.61 -5.51
C GLN A 454 -33.56 -5.03 -4.93
N ASP A 455 -32.72 -5.92 -5.42
CA ASP A 455 -32.64 -7.31 -4.98
C ASP A 455 -32.15 -7.43 -3.53
N TYR A 456 -31.38 -6.46 -3.06
CA TYR A 456 -30.87 -6.41 -1.68
C TYR A 456 -31.83 -5.77 -0.69
N VAL A 457 -32.87 -5.08 -1.15
CA VAL A 457 -33.75 -4.26 -0.26
C VAL A 457 -34.36 -5.10 0.83
N LEU A 458 -34.82 -6.31 0.52
CA LEU A 458 -35.50 -7.18 1.51
C LEU A 458 -34.52 -7.69 2.58
N ASP A 459 -33.34 -8.13 2.17
CA ASP A 459 -32.33 -8.67 3.10
C ASP A 459 -31.69 -7.57 3.91
N TRP A 460 -31.46 -6.41 3.29
CA TRP A 460 -31.00 -5.21 4.01
C TRP A 460 -32.02 -4.71 5.03
N TRP A 461 -33.28 -4.79 4.70
CA TRP A 461 -34.35 -4.47 5.65
C TRP A 461 -34.34 -5.43 6.86
N LYS A 462 -34.20 -6.74 6.64
CA LYS A 462 -34.06 -7.72 7.73
C LYS A 462 -32.83 -7.41 8.59
N PHE A 463 -31.72 -7.09 7.96
CA PHE A 463 -30.50 -6.70 8.64
C PHE A 463 -30.70 -5.43 9.48
N THR A 464 -31.38 -4.42 8.95
CA THR A 464 -31.72 -3.19 9.68
C THR A 464 -32.59 -3.50 10.90
N GLN A 465 -33.56 -4.38 10.76
CA GLN A 465 -34.40 -4.83 11.89
C GLN A 465 -33.57 -5.55 12.96
N TYR A 466 -32.65 -6.40 12.55
CA TYR A 466 -31.72 -7.07 13.47
C TYR A 466 -30.90 -6.05 14.27
N ILE A 467 -30.28 -5.06 13.62
CA ILE A 467 -29.52 -3.99 14.27
C ILE A 467 -30.41 -3.19 15.22
N HIS A 468 -31.63 -2.85 14.78
CA HIS A 468 -32.59 -2.08 15.60
C HIS A 468 -33.00 -2.83 16.86
N ILE A 469 -33.33 -4.11 16.75
CA ILE A 469 -33.72 -4.96 17.89
C ILE A 469 -32.54 -5.13 18.85
N THR A 470 -31.32 -5.30 18.31
CA THR A 470 -30.09 -5.40 19.11
C THR A 470 -29.86 -4.10 19.89
N THR A 471 -30.04 -2.94 19.24
CA THR A 471 -29.96 -1.62 19.88
C THR A 471 -30.97 -1.49 21.02
N TYR A 472 -32.23 -1.89 20.80
CA TYR A 472 -33.28 -1.85 21.82
C TYR A 472 -32.99 -2.78 22.99
N GLY A 473 -32.51 -4.00 22.72
CA GLY A 473 -32.13 -4.95 23.75
C GLY A 473 -31.11 -4.39 24.73
N PHE A 474 -30.11 -3.64 24.21
CA PHE A 474 -29.11 -2.97 25.06
C PHE A 474 -29.65 -1.73 25.78
N MET A 475 -30.67 -1.04 25.25
CA MET A 475 -31.30 0.09 25.95
C MET A 475 -32.03 -0.32 27.22
N VAL A 476 -32.61 -1.52 27.21
CA VAL A 476 -33.49 -1.98 28.31
C VAL A 476 -32.69 -2.69 29.42
N SER A 477 -31.55 -3.30 29.09
CA SER A 477 -30.94 -4.27 29.98
C SER A 477 -29.98 -3.75 31.04
N HIS A 478 -29.25 -2.64 30.85
CA HIS A 478 -28.27 -2.18 31.85
C HIS A 478 -27.81 -0.71 31.67
N ALA A 479 -27.81 0.05 32.76
CA ALA A 479 -27.33 1.45 32.80
C ALA A 479 -25.84 1.66 32.49
N GLY A 480 -25.03 0.59 32.42
CA GLY A 480 -23.59 0.64 32.13
C GLY A 480 -23.19 0.40 30.68
N MET A 481 -24.12 0.12 29.77
CA MET A 481 -23.82 -0.28 28.38
C MET A 481 -23.98 0.85 27.35
N ASN A 482 -23.69 2.08 27.71
CA ASN A 482 -23.80 3.23 26.79
C ASN A 482 -22.96 3.04 25.51
N ALA A 483 -21.79 2.42 25.60
CA ALA A 483 -20.91 2.15 24.45
C ALA A 483 -21.56 1.25 23.39
N TYR A 484 -22.25 0.20 23.83
CA TYR A 484 -22.97 -0.71 22.93
C TYR A 484 -24.15 -0.01 22.27
N ARG A 485 -24.91 0.76 23.04
CA ARG A 485 -26.04 1.55 22.52
C ARG A 485 -25.58 2.53 21.45
N ASP A 486 -24.51 3.27 21.71
CA ASP A 486 -24.00 4.28 20.79
C ASP A 486 -23.41 3.63 19.53
N HIS A 487 -22.73 2.49 19.67
CA HIS A 487 -22.23 1.72 18.54
C HIS A 487 -23.36 1.23 17.63
N TYR A 488 -24.36 0.52 18.19
CA TYR A 488 -25.47 0.01 17.40
C TYR A 488 -26.40 1.14 16.90
N GLY A 489 -26.48 2.27 17.61
CA GLY A 489 -27.14 3.47 17.13
C GLY A 489 -26.50 3.98 15.84
N ARG A 490 -25.17 4.07 15.78
CA ARG A 490 -24.43 4.44 14.57
C ARG A 490 -24.54 3.38 13.46
N CYS A 491 -24.53 2.09 13.79
CA CYS A 491 -24.81 1.04 12.81
C CYS A 491 -26.19 1.24 12.16
N ASN A 492 -27.19 1.60 12.95
CA ASN A 492 -28.54 1.89 12.45
C ASN A 492 -28.55 3.13 11.54
N GLU A 493 -27.75 4.17 11.83
CA GLU A 493 -27.58 5.34 10.95
C GLU A 493 -27.02 4.95 9.58
N VAL A 494 -26.03 4.04 9.53
CA VAL A 494 -25.51 3.50 8.26
C VAL A 494 -26.60 2.74 7.50
N CYS A 495 -27.39 1.92 8.20
CA CYS A 495 -28.50 1.19 7.59
C CYS A 495 -29.55 2.15 7.00
N ILE A 496 -29.87 3.23 7.71
CA ILE A 496 -30.79 4.26 7.24
C ILE A 496 -30.22 4.99 6.02
N ALA A 497 -28.93 5.32 6.03
CA ALA A 497 -28.27 5.99 4.90
C ALA A 497 -28.35 5.15 3.62
N LEU A 498 -28.12 3.84 3.70
CA LEU A 498 -28.31 2.95 2.55
C LEU A 498 -29.76 2.87 2.10
N CYS A 499 -30.71 2.69 3.04
CA CYS A 499 -32.13 2.70 2.71
C CYS A 499 -32.53 4.02 2.02
N ALA A 500 -31.96 5.14 2.43
CA ALA A 500 -32.18 6.43 1.80
C ALA A 500 -31.68 6.50 0.36
N CYS A 501 -30.59 5.78 0.04
CA CYS A 501 -30.06 5.70 -1.33
C CYS A 501 -30.97 4.88 -2.25
N VAL A 502 -31.53 3.77 -1.75
CA VAL A 502 -32.18 2.75 -2.59
C VAL A 502 -33.71 2.88 -2.58
N ALA A 503 -34.33 3.40 -1.50
CA ALA A 503 -35.76 3.45 -1.34
C ALA A 503 -36.39 4.78 -1.83
N THR A 504 -37.39 4.69 -2.69
CA THR A 504 -38.26 5.83 -3.00
C THR A 504 -39.03 6.29 -1.75
N ALA A 505 -39.52 7.54 -1.73
CA ALA A 505 -40.32 8.09 -0.64
C ALA A 505 -41.50 7.17 -0.30
N ASP A 506 -42.17 6.61 -1.32
CA ASP A 506 -43.27 5.63 -1.16
C ASP A 506 -42.83 4.32 -0.49
N ALA A 507 -41.67 3.81 -0.82
CA ALA A 507 -41.12 2.63 -0.16
C ALA A 507 -40.81 2.93 1.31
N ARG A 508 -40.23 4.11 1.62
CA ARG A 508 -39.99 4.55 3.00
C ARG A 508 -41.29 4.61 3.80
N GLN A 509 -42.36 5.18 3.23
CA GLN A 509 -43.65 5.28 3.89
C GLN A 509 -44.30 3.92 4.07
N LYS A 510 -44.27 3.04 3.06
CA LYS A 510 -44.71 1.65 3.17
C LYS A 510 -43.90 0.86 4.18
N PHE A 511 -42.59 1.03 4.23
CA PHE A 511 -41.74 0.41 5.24
C PHE A 511 -42.10 0.87 6.65
N HIS A 512 -42.20 2.19 6.89
CA HIS A 512 -42.64 2.73 8.17
C HIS A 512 -44.03 2.24 8.55
N THR A 513 -44.98 2.29 7.63
CA THR A 513 -46.38 1.85 7.90
C THR A 513 -46.45 0.35 8.14
N THR A 514 -45.72 -0.48 7.42
CA THR A 514 -45.73 -1.95 7.61
C THR A 514 -45.06 -2.35 8.93
N ILE A 515 -44.02 -1.66 9.37
CA ILE A 515 -43.39 -1.88 10.68
C ILE A 515 -44.35 -1.49 11.81
N PHE A 516 -44.92 -0.30 11.73
CA PHE A 516 -45.78 0.20 12.79
C PHE A 516 -47.15 -0.49 12.82
N THR A 517 -47.76 -0.79 11.68
CA THR A 517 -49.12 -1.41 11.66
C THR A 517 -49.07 -2.93 11.89
N LYS A 518 -48.13 -3.67 11.32
CA LYS A 518 -47.99 -5.11 11.60
C LYS A 518 -47.33 -5.37 12.96
N GLY A 519 -46.36 -4.52 13.38
CA GLY A 519 -45.82 -4.58 14.73
C GLY A 519 -46.83 -4.17 15.80
N ALA A 520 -47.62 -3.12 15.57
CA ALA A 520 -48.68 -2.69 16.49
C ALA A 520 -49.82 -3.73 16.59
N ASN A 521 -50.20 -4.35 15.48
CA ASN A 521 -51.31 -5.35 15.50
C ASN A 521 -50.86 -6.76 15.91
N ALA A 522 -49.55 -7.08 15.86
CA ALA A 522 -49.04 -8.44 16.17
C ALA A 522 -48.19 -8.53 17.43
N GLY A 523 -48.05 -7.46 18.20
CA GLY A 523 -47.31 -7.63 19.45
C GLY A 523 -46.33 -6.53 19.85
N VAL A 524 -46.31 -5.36 19.20
CA VAL A 524 -45.53 -4.22 19.74
C VAL A 524 -46.15 -3.74 21.07
N GLN A 525 -47.45 -3.88 21.28
CA GLN A 525 -48.05 -3.69 22.60
C GLN A 525 -47.56 -4.71 23.62
N THR A 526 -47.20 -5.93 23.18
CA THR A 526 -46.65 -6.99 24.02
C THR A 526 -45.16 -6.85 24.23
N VAL A 527 -44.42 -6.25 23.28
CA VAL A 527 -42.96 -5.97 23.36
C VAL A 527 -42.65 -4.89 24.39
N MET A 528 -43.51 -3.90 24.57
CA MET A 528 -43.33 -2.91 25.65
C MET A 528 -43.64 -3.43 27.05
N GLY A 529 -44.25 -4.61 27.16
CA GLY A 529 -44.65 -5.16 28.45
C GLY A 529 -43.68 -6.18 29.08
N ILE A 530 -42.97 -7.01 28.28
CA ILE A 530 -42.18 -8.11 28.84
C ILE A 530 -41.04 -8.49 27.83
N GLY A 531 -39.80 -8.25 28.17
CA GLY A 531 -38.62 -8.52 27.31
C GLY A 531 -38.48 -9.96 26.77
N GLY A 532 -39.14 -10.95 27.35
CA GLY A 532 -39.17 -12.33 26.88
C GLY A 532 -40.06 -12.58 25.65
N ILE A 533 -41.12 -11.80 25.44
CA ILE A 533 -42.06 -11.99 24.31
C ILE A 533 -41.50 -11.37 23.02
N ALA A 534 -40.71 -10.32 23.12
CA ALA A 534 -40.00 -9.74 21.97
C ALA A 534 -39.04 -10.76 21.34
N MET A 535 -38.36 -11.53 22.15
CA MET A 535 -37.47 -12.61 21.70
C MET A 535 -38.21 -13.73 20.97
N ILE A 536 -39.40 -14.09 21.43
CA ILE A 536 -40.25 -15.14 20.81
C ILE A 536 -40.77 -14.70 19.44
N VAL A 537 -41.19 -13.42 19.31
CA VAL A 537 -41.68 -12.87 18.02
C VAL A 537 -40.54 -12.75 17.00
N VAL A 538 -39.37 -12.32 17.43
CA VAL A 538 -38.18 -12.29 16.58
C VAL A 538 -37.77 -13.70 16.15
N LYS A 539 -37.81 -14.66 17.07
CA LYS A 539 -37.52 -16.07 16.77
C LYS A 539 -38.49 -16.65 15.72
N GLN A 540 -39.78 -16.36 15.80
CA GLN A 540 -40.75 -16.80 14.81
C GLN A 540 -40.60 -16.11 13.45
N SER A 541 -40.26 -14.82 13.41
CA SER A 541 -40.04 -14.09 12.15
C SER A 541 -38.78 -14.54 11.44
N ILE A 542 -37.68 -14.72 12.19
CA ILE A 542 -36.37 -15.16 11.66
C ILE A 542 -36.43 -16.66 11.31
N GLY A 543 -37.03 -17.50 12.13
CA GLY A 543 -37.10 -18.93 11.89
C GLY A 543 -37.93 -19.33 10.65
N ARG A 544 -38.94 -18.51 10.25
CA ARG A 544 -39.69 -18.73 9.01
C ARG A 544 -38.97 -18.30 7.75
N SER A 545 -37.94 -17.45 7.90
CA SER A 545 -37.21 -16.84 6.77
C SER A 545 -35.84 -17.50 6.50
N ILE A 546 -35.25 -18.12 7.52
CA ILE A 546 -33.87 -18.67 7.46
C ILE A 546 -33.94 -20.10 8.03
N GLY A 547 -34.25 -21.05 7.19
CA GLY A 547 -34.50 -22.45 7.58
C GLY A 547 -33.28 -23.22 8.09
N SER A 548 -32.50 -22.73 9.01
CA SER A 548 -31.48 -23.53 9.78
C SER A 548 -30.71 -22.74 10.85
N THR A 549 -31.08 -21.52 11.16
CA THR A 549 -30.35 -20.67 12.12
C THR A 549 -31.01 -20.57 13.51
N GLU A 550 -31.99 -21.37 13.80
CA GLU A 550 -32.71 -21.34 15.10
C GLU A 550 -31.75 -21.48 16.31
N ASN A 551 -30.64 -22.21 16.16
CA ASN A 551 -29.70 -22.44 17.26
C ASN A 551 -28.71 -21.28 17.51
N CYS A 552 -28.36 -20.49 16.50
CA CYS A 552 -27.35 -19.42 16.67
C CYS A 552 -27.92 -18.19 17.40
N ALA A 553 -29.17 -17.80 17.12
CA ALA A 553 -29.78 -16.64 17.77
C ALA A 553 -30.09 -16.88 19.25
N VAL A 554 -30.45 -18.14 19.62
CA VAL A 554 -30.75 -18.54 21.00
C VAL A 554 -29.48 -18.65 21.85
N ILE A 555 -28.37 -19.15 21.27
CA ILE A 555 -27.10 -19.30 21.99
C ILE A 555 -26.48 -17.90 22.27
N GLN A 556 -26.56 -16.94 21.35
CA GLN A 556 -26.08 -15.59 21.60
C GLN A 556 -26.91 -14.81 22.62
N ALA A 557 -28.19 -15.07 22.71
CA ALA A 557 -29.08 -14.41 23.69
C ALA A 557 -28.94 -14.99 25.10
N SER A 558 -28.53 -16.27 25.25
CA SER A 558 -28.38 -16.94 26.55
C SER A 558 -26.98 -16.83 27.16
N THR A 559 -25.98 -16.37 26.41
CA THR A 559 -24.60 -16.27 26.87
C THR A 559 -24.09 -14.84 27.12
N LEU A 560 -24.98 -13.84 27.07
CA LEU A 560 -24.65 -12.47 27.47
C LEU A 560 -24.93 -12.30 28.97
N PRO A 561 -23.92 -11.89 29.78
CA PRO A 561 -24.10 -11.65 31.22
C PRO A 561 -25.00 -10.46 31.52
#